data_ff60ad605e079df4ff1ee1d4dd9e4112
#
_entry.id   ff60ad605e079df4ff1ee1d4dd9e4112
#
_cell.length_a   1.000
_cell.length_b   1.000
_cell.length_c   1.000
_cell.angle_alpha   90.00
_cell.angle_beta   90.00
_cell.angle_gamma   90.00
#
_symmetry.space_group_name_H-M   'P 1'
#
loop_
_entity.id
_entity.type
_entity.pdbx_description
1 polymer ?
#
loop_
_entity_poly.entity_id
_entity_poly.type
_entity_poly.pdbx_seq_one_letter_code
_entity_poly.pdbx_strand_id
1 'polypeptide(L)'
;MSKKCNIVSNVLSTLNHKIDKVFNERYKRNILNDDSYFTRIGKKTSFRDTMKTVISFGSDSLPLEMSRYFNDKDILPITKSGFIQSRSKIKPGAFIQVMDLINKAYPCKKNYKGYRLLAVDGSDLSIAKDKKDEGSRKFNGENTKSSYMLHINCEYDILNDRYIDCVVQKYNQQDENAALVAMSDRYKGDKAIFIADRYYAAYNNMAHLKEHGHKYLIRSKDINGATSILKNYFKGKEGEFDEDVSII
;
A
#
# COMPACT_ATOMS: atom_id res chain seq x y z
N MET A 1 -23.70 18.95 -17.41
CA MET A 1 -22.92 17.93 -16.67
C MET A 1 -21.72 18.62 -16.01
N SER A 2 -21.57 18.54 -14.70
CA SER A 2 -20.55 19.29 -13.97
C SER A 2 -19.13 18.76 -14.27
N LYS A 3 -18.07 19.63 -14.15
CA LYS A 3 -16.65 19.25 -14.28
C LYS A 3 -16.27 18.04 -13.40
N LYS A 4 -16.89 17.86 -12.25
CA LYS A 4 -16.68 16.70 -11.36
C LYS A 4 -17.10 15.37 -11.99
N CYS A 5 -18.24 15.34 -12.70
CA CYS A 5 -18.73 14.11 -13.35
C CYS A 5 -17.76 13.65 -14.47
N ASN A 6 -17.18 14.59 -15.21
CA ASN A 6 -16.18 14.27 -16.24
C ASN A 6 -14.89 13.72 -15.68
N ILE A 7 -14.42 14.20 -14.51
CA ILE A 7 -13.18 13.71 -13.87
C ILE A 7 -13.36 12.25 -13.42
N VAL A 8 -14.45 11.94 -12.72
CA VAL A 8 -14.74 10.58 -12.24
C VAL A 8 -14.86 9.60 -13.41
N SER A 9 -15.61 9.99 -14.47
CA SER A 9 -15.73 9.17 -15.69
C SER A 9 -14.39 8.89 -16.35
N ASN A 10 -13.51 9.88 -16.44
CA ASN A 10 -12.17 9.71 -17.00
C ASN A 10 -11.27 8.81 -16.16
N VAL A 11 -11.33 8.93 -14.83
CA VAL A 11 -10.57 8.05 -13.92
C VAL A 11 -11.04 6.60 -14.04
N LEU A 12 -12.35 6.36 -14.05
CA LEU A 12 -12.92 5.01 -14.22
C LEU A 12 -12.57 4.41 -15.59
N SER A 13 -12.62 5.20 -16.66
CA SER A 13 -12.21 4.77 -18.00
C SER A 13 -10.73 4.40 -18.02
N THR A 14 -9.88 5.23 -17.43
CA THR A 14 -8.45 4.95 -17.29
C THR A 14 -8.20 3.69 -16.48
N LEU A 15 -8.87 3.50 -15.35
CA LEU A 15 -8.77 2.29 -14.53
C LEU A 15 -9.11 1.04 -15.35
N ASN A 16 -10.21 1.05 -16.10
CA ASN A 16 -10.61 -0.06 -16.97
C ASN A 16 -9.50 -0.40 -17.98
N HIS A 17 -8.99 0.62 -18.67
CA HIS A 17 -7.91 0.44 -19.65
C HIS A 17 -6.63 -0.11 -19.02
N LYS A 18 -6.26 0.34 -17.81
CA LYS A 18 -5.05 -0.15 -17.13
C LYS A 18 -5.21 -1.59 -16.64
N ILE A 19 -6.40 -1.97 -16.15
CA ILE A 19 -6.70 -3.37 -15.81
C ILE A 19 -6.58 -4.27 -17.03
N ASP A 20 -7.13 -3.85 -18.19
CA ASP A 20 -7.01 -4.62 -19.43
C ASP A 20 -5.57 -4.73 -19.91
N LYS A 21 -4.81 -3.64 -19.79
CA LYS A 21 -3.39 -3.64 -20.13
C LYS A 21 -2.64 -4.67 -19.28
N VAL A 22 -2.84 -4.70 -17.97
CA VAL A 22 -2.23 -5.70 -17.07
C VAL A 22 -2.61 -7.12 -17.49
N PHE A 23 -3.88 -7.35 -17.84
CA PHE A 23 -4.34 -8.66 -18.28
C PHE A 23 -3.73 -9.10 -19.62
N ASN A 24 -3.50 -8.17 -20.54
CA ASN A 24 -3.00 -8.45 -21.90
C ASN A 24 -1.46 -8.48 -21.99
N GLU A 25 -0.74 -8.09 -20.95
CA GLU A 25 0.72 -8.13 -20.94
C GLU A 25 1.25 -9.58 -20.99
N ARG A 26 2.40 -9.78 -21.65
CA ARG A 26 3.04 -11.10 -21.89
C ARG A 26 3.40 -11.89 -20.63
N TYR A 27 3.38 -11.23 -19.46
CA TYR A 27 3.78 -11.82 -18.18
C TYR A 27 2.60 -12.22 -17.29
N LYS A 28 1.56 -12.86 -17.84
CA LYS A 28 0.38 -13.33 -17.07
C LYS A 28 0.76 -14.17 -15.84
N ARG A 29 1.86 -14.89 -15.89
CA ARG A 29 2.37 -15.68 -14.75
C ARG A 29 2.63 -14.88 -13.50
N ASN A 30 2.91 -13.58 -13.63
CA ASN A 30 3.14 -12.68 -12.49
C ASN A 30 1.84 -12.14 -11.89
N ILE A 31 0.73 -12.22 -12.61
CA ILE A 31 -0.57 -11.67 -12.20
C ILE A 31 -1.64 -12.74 -11.98
N LEU A 32 -1.47 -13.94 -12.52
CA LEU A 32 -2.42 -15.03 -12.43
C LEU A 32 -1.77 -16.30 -11.85
N ASN A 33 -2.56 -17.05 -11.09
CA ASN A 33 -2.23 -18.43 -10.68
C ASN A 33 -2.59 -19.46 -11.76
N ASP A 34 -3.44 -19.08 -12.72
CA ASP A 34 -3.90 -19.93 -13.81
C ASP A 34 -4.20 -19.02 -15.01
N ASP A 35 -3.32 -19.06 -16.01
CA ASP A 35 -3.36 -18.18 -17.19
C ASP A 35 -4.60 -18.43 -18.07
N SER A 36 -5.17 -19.63 -18.04
CA SER A 36 -6.32 -20.01 -18.84
C SER A 36 -7.67 -19.66 -18.21
N TYR A 37 -7.70 -19.39 -16.90
CA TYR A 37 -8.95 -19.24 -16.14
C TYR A 37 -9.88 -18.18 -16.72
N PHE A 38 -9.37 -16.99 -17.04
CA PHE A 38 -10.15 -15.87 -17.54
C PHE A 38 -10.32 -15.83 -19.07
N THR A 39 -9.67 -16.75 -19.80
CA THR A 39 -9.77 -16.84 -21.27
C THR A 39 -10.70 -17.94 -21.74
N ARG A 40 -11.08 -18.88 -20.85
CA ARG A 40 -11.94 -20.02 -21.19
C ARG A 40 -13.36 -19.60 -21.62
N ILE A 41 -13.95 -20.42 -22.49
CA ILE A 41 -15.35 -20.26 -22.89
C ILE A 41 -16.28 -20.55 -21.70
N GLY A 42 -17.39 -19.80 -21.58
CA GLY A 42 -18.39 -19.98 -20.50
C GLY A 42 -17.97 -19.42 -19.14
N LYS A 43 -16.91 -18.61 -19.06
CA LYS A 43 -16.56 -17.88 -17.84
C LYS A 43 -17.73 -16.98 -17.40
N LYS A 44 -18.05 -17.00 -16.11
CA LYS A 44 -19.13 -16.18 -15.52
C LYS A 44 -18.71 -14.77 -15.13
N THR A 45 -17.40 -14.50 -15.05
CA THR A 45 -16.86 -13.17 -14.73
C THR A 45 -15.54 -12.96 -15.47
N SER A 46 -15.28 -11.71 -15.85
CA SER A 46 -14.02 -11.32 -16.46
C SER A 46 -12.95 -11.04 -15.42
N PHE A 47 -11.68 -11.02 -15.85
CA PHE A 47 -10.58 -10.53 -15.03
C PHE A 47 -10.86 -9.10 -14.55
N ARG A 48 -11.30 -8.22 -15.47
CA ARG A 48 -11.65 -6.82 -15.18
C ARG A 48 -12.72 -6.71 -14.10
N ASP A 49 -13.83 -7.46 -14.24
CA ASP A 49 -14.92 -7.39 -13.26
C ASP A 49 -14.50 -7.94 -11.90
N THR A 50 -13.72 -9.01 -11.87
CA THR A 50 -13.17 -9.55 -10.62
C THR A 50 -12.28 -8.54 -9.91
N MET A 51 -11.34 -7.89 -10.62
CA MET A 51 -10.48 -6.87 -10.04
C MET A 51 -11.27 -5.65 -9.57
N LYS A 52 -12.18 -5.14 -10.41
CA LYS A 52 -13.01 -3.97 -10.05
C LYS A 52 -13.90 -4.24 -8.85
N THR A 53 -14.48 -5.42 -8.76
CA THR A 53 -15.26 -5.81 -7.58
C THR A 53 -14.42 -5.74 -6.32
N VAL A 54 -13.17 -6.28 -6.35
CA VAL A 54 -12.25 -6.21 -5.20
C VAL A 54 -11.87 -4.77 -4.86
N ILE A 55 -11.56 -3.95 -5.88
CA ILE A 55 -11.18 -2.53 -5.68
C ILE A 55 -12.36 -1.72 -5.11
N SER A 56 -13.59 -2.09 -5.43
CA SER A 56 -14.80 -1.39 -4.96
C SER A 56 -15.28 -1.84 -3.58
N PHE A 57 -14.64 -2.82 -2.95
CA PHE A 57 -15.06 -3.30 -1.62
C PHE A 57 -15.01 -2.15 -0.60
N GLY A 58 -16.12 -2.04 0.14
CA GLY A 58 -16.22 -1.22 1.34
C GLY A 58 -16.03 -2.06 2.60
N SER A 59 -16.90 -1.85 3.59
CA SER A 59 -16.86 -2.54 4.89
C SER A 59 -17.97 -3.57 5.08
N ASP A 60 -18.70 -3.89 4.02
CA ASP A 60 -19.85 -4.78 4.07
C ASP A 60 -19.50 -6.27 3.86
N SER A 61 -20.49 -7.13 4.01
CA SER A 61 -20.32 -8.55 3.74
C SER A 61 -20.08 -8.80 2.24
N LEU A 62 -19.31 -9.83 1.90
CA LEU A 62 -19.00 -10.16 0.51
C LEU A 62 -20.24 -10.29 -0.40
N PRO A 63 -21.36 -10.92 0.00
CA PRO A 63 -22.56 -10.95 -0.84
C PRO A 63 -23.13 -9.57 -1.14
N LEU A 64 -23.09 -8.65 -0.17
CA LEU A 64 -23.62 -7.29 -0.35
C LEU A 64 -22.72 -6.46 -1.27
N GLU A 65 -21.39 -6.55 -1.09
CA GLU A 65 -20.42 -5.91 -1.98
C GLU A 65 -20.55 -6.41 -3.43
N MET A 66 -20.71 -7.71 -3.60
CA MET A 66 -20.96 -8.31 -4.92
C MET A 66 -22.28 -7.82 -5.51
N SER A 67 -23.37 -7.78 -4.72
CA SER A 67 -24.67 -7.31 -5.18
C SER A 67 -24.58 -5.87 -5.68
N ARG A 68 -23.94 -4.98 -4.93
CA ARG A 68 -23.74 -3.59 -5.36
C ARG A 68 -22.99 -3.49 -6.70
N TYR A 69 -21.94 -4.28 -6.87
CA TYR A 69 -21.13 -4.22 -8.10
C TYR A 69 -21.86 -4.77 -9.31
N PHE A 70 -22.60 -5.88 -9.19
CA PHE A 70 -23.22 -6.56 -10.32
C PHE A 70 -24.60 -6.03 -10.67
N ASN A 71 -25.39 -5.56 -9.71
CA ASN A 71 -26.74 -4.99 -9.98
C ASN A 71 -26.71 -3.76 -10.89
N ASP A 72 -25.65 -2.95 -10.82
CA ASP A 72 -25.52 -1.74 -11.64
C ASP A 72 -25.13 -2.02 -13.11
N LYS A 73 -24.95 -3.30 -13.50
CA LYS A 73 -24.32 -3.63 -14.79
C LYS A 73 -25.08 -4.55 -15.71
N ASP A 74 -26.30 -4.95 -15.39
CA ASP A 74 -27.06 -5.97 -16.16
C ASP A 74 -26.25 -7.27 -16.40
N ILE A 75 -25.27 -7.56 -15.54
CA ILE A 75 -24.48 -8.79 -15.61
C ILE A 75 -25.12 -9.81 -14.69
N LEU A 76 -25.33 -11.03 -15.18
CA LEU A 76 -25.82 -12.13 -14.35
C LEU A 76 -24.93 -12.29 -13.10
N PRO A 77 -25.52 -12.22 -11.90
CA PRO A 77 -24.73 -12.29 -10.68
C PRO A 77 -24.00 -13.61 -10.56
N ILE A 78 -22.72 -13.53 -10.30
CA ILE A 78 -21.90 -14.71 -9.98
C ILE A 78 -22.18 -15.14 -8.54
N THR A 79 -22.18 -16.44 -8.27
CA THR A 79 -22.30 -16.95 -6.91
C THR A 79 -21.09 -16.55 -6.06
N LYS A 80 -21.27 -16.43 -4.73
CA LYS A 80 -20.18 -16.17 -3.78
C LYS A 80 -19.00 -17.13 -3.99
N SER A 81 -19.26 -18.43 -4.14
CA SER A 81 -18.21 -19.44 -4.39
C SER A 81 -17.49 -19.19 -5.70
N GLY A 82 -18.22 -18.89 -6.78
CA GLY A 82 -17.63 -18.58 -8.09
C GLY A 82 -16.77 -17.34 -8.06
N PHE A 83 -17.19 -16.28 -7.32
CA PHE A 83 -16.38 -15.08 -7.14
C PHE A 83 -15.08 -15.36 -6.35
N ILE A 84 -15.17 -16.11 -5.24
CA ILE A 84 -13.99 -16.50 -4.46
C ILE A 84 -13.01 -17.29 -5.31
N GLN A 85 -13.49 -18.22 -6.14
CA GLN A 85 -12.65 -18.97 -7.09
C GLN A 85 -11.99 -18.04 -8.11
N SER A 86 -12.73 -17.08 -8.68
CA SER A 86 -12.18 -16.12 -9.63
C SER A 86 -11.11 -15.24 -8.98
N ARG A 87 -11.39 -14.71 -7.79
CA ARG A 87 -10.46 -13.88 -7.04
C ARG A 87 -9.17 -14.65 -6.69
N SER A 88 -9.27 -15.91 -6.29
CA SER A 88 -8.09 -16.73 -5.94
C SER A 88 -7.16 -17.01 -7.12
N LYS A 89 -7.59 -16.77 -8.36
CA LYS A 89 -6.75 -16.89 -9.55
C LYS A 89 -5.92 -15.64 -9.83
N ILE A 90 -6.24 -14.51 -9.20
CA ILE A 90 -5.51 -13.25 -9.35
C ILE A 90 -4.46 -13.14 -8.25
N LYS A 91 -3.20 -12.92 -8.63
CA LYS A 91 -2.12 -12.65 -7.68
C LYS A 91 -2.16 -11.21 -7.18
N PRO A 92 -1.76 -10.92 -5.93
CA PRO A 92 -1.71 -9.56 -5.40
C PRO A 92 -0.91 -8.58 -6.28
N GLY A 93 0.16 -9.03 -6.92
CA GLY A 93 0.99 -8.22 -7.82
C GLY A 93 0.21 -7.59 -8.98
N ALA A 94 -0.96 -8.15 -9.39
CA ALA A 94 -1.80 -7.53 -10.40
C ALA A 94 -2.34 -6.17 -9.94
N PHE A 95 -2.71 -6.03 -8.66
CA PHE A 95 -3.21 -4.77 -8.09
C PHE A 95 -2.10 -3.72 -8.00
N ILE A 96 -0.89 -4.13 -7.61
CA ILE A 96 0.29 -3.26 -7.59
C ILE A 96 0.58 -2.72 -9.00
N GLN A 97 0.59 -3.58 -10.02
CA GLN A 97 0.80 -3.16 -11.40
C GLN A 97 -0.27 -2.17 -11.88
N VAL A 98 -1.54 -2.38 -11.52
CA VAL A 98 -2.62 -1.42 -11.86
C VAL A 98 -2.38 -0.09 -11.16
N MET A 99 -2.03 -0.09 -9.87
CA MET A 99 -1.70 1.12 -9.11
C MET A 99 -0.56 1.90 -9.79
N ASP A 100 0.53 1.24 -10.15
CA ASP A 100 1.67 1.86 -10.85
C ASP A 100 1.26 2.48 -12.19
N LEU A 101 0.42 1.78 -12.96
CA LEU A 101 -0.05 2.28 -14.25
C LEU A 101 -0.99 3.49 -14.09
N ILE A 102 -1.80 3.53 -13.02
CA ILE A 102 -2.63 4.69 -12.68
C ILE A 102 -1.75 5.85 -12.23
N ASN A 103 -0.79 5.63 -11.37
CA ASN A 103 0.14 6.67 -10.91
C ASN A 103 0.93 7.28 -12.07
N LYS A 104 1.35 6.47 -13.05
CA LYS A 104 1.99 6.95 -14.28
C LYS A 104 1.04 7.73 -15.20
N ALA A 105 -0.24 7.37 -15.26
CA ALA A 105 -1.23 8.06 -16.07
C ALA A 105 -1.62 9.43 -15.51
N TYR A 106 -1.51 9.60 -14.20
CA TYR A 106 -1.81 10.85 -13.50
C TYR A 106 -0.57 11.33 -12.75
N PRO A 107 0.39 11.96 -13.44
CA PRO A 107 1.61 12.43 -12.81
C PRO A 107 1.31 13.46 -11.73
N CYS A 108 2.05 13.39 -10.66
CA CYS A 108 1.94 14.30 -9.54
C CYS A 108 2.50 15.68 -9.93
N LYS A 109 1.72 16.73 -9.72
CA LYS A 109 2.07 18.09 -10.13
C LYS A 109 2.42 19.00 -8.97
N LYS A 110 1.91 18.68 -7.76
CA LYS A 110 2.15 19.50 -6.58
C LYS A 110 3.43 19.06 -5.89
N ASN A 111 4.24 20.04 -5.50
CA ASN A 111 5.46 19.85 -4.72
C ASN A 111 5.62 21.00 -3.70
N TYR A 112 6.49 20.79 -2.73
CA TYR A 112 6.89 21.79 -1.76
C TYR A 112 8.35 22.17 -2.01
N LYS A 113 8.60 23.39 -2.49
CA LYS A 113 9.96 23.89 -2.81
C LYS A 113 10.79 22.91 -3.65
N GLY A 114 10.14 22.28 -4.65
CA GLY A 114 10.77 21.30 -5.53
C GLY A 114 10.85 19.86 -5.00
N TYR A 115 10.30 19.58 -3.82
CA TYR A 115 10.28 18.24 -3.22
C TYR A 115 8.87 17.67 -3.16
N ARG A 116 8.75 16.37 -3.36
CA ARG A 116 7.55 15.61 -3.02
C ARG A 116 7.52 15.40 -1.49
N LEU A 117 6.34 15.44 -0.90
CA LEU A 117 6.15 15.13 0.51
C LEU A 117 5.56 13.73 0.64
N LEU A 118 6.37 12.77 1.05
CA LEU A 118 6.02 11.35 1.13
C LEU A 118 5.91 10.93 2.59
N ALA A 119 4.69 10.73 3.07
CA ALA A 119 4.47 10.17 4.41
C ALA A 119 4.60 8.66 4.36
N VAL A 120 5.30 8.08 5.34
CA VAL A 120 5.42 6.64 5.52
C VAL A 120 4.87 6.28 6.90
N ASP A 121 3.95 5.32 6.91
CA ASP A 121 3.36 4.83 8.16
C ASP A 121 2.98 3.35 8.03
N GLY A 122 3.02 2.65 9.18
CA GLY A 122 2.64 1.26 9.32
C GLY A 122 1.27 1.09 9.95
N SER A 123 0.53 0.06 9.56
CA SER A 123 -0.78 -0.25 10.14
C SER A 123 -1.06 -1.75 10.11
N ASP A 124 -1.72 -2.24 11.16
CA ASP A 124 -2.16 -3.63 11.25
C ASP A 124 -3.54 -3.82 10.64
N LEU A 125 -3.68 -4.77 9.72
CA LEU A 125 -4.93 -5.14 9.08
C LEU A 125 -5.42 -6.49 9.59
N SER A 126 -6.60 -6.53 10.20
CA SER A 126 -7.24 -7.79 10.60
C SER A 126 -7.66 -8.58 9.37
N ILE A 127 -7.30 -9.86 9.35
CA ILE A 127 -7.66 -10.80 8.29
C ILE A 127 -8.47 -11.97 8.82
N ALA A 128 -9.15 -12.68 7.94
CA ALA A 128 -9.85 -13.90 8.28
C ALA A 128 -8.85 -14.95 8.83
N LYS A 129 -9.31 -15.72 9.83
CA LYS A 129 -8.51 -16.78 10.43
C LYS A 129 -8.10 -17.82 9.38
N ASP A 130 -6.80 -18.02 9.24
CA ASP A 130 -6.22 -19.14 8.50
C ASP A 130 -5.26 -19.90 9.41
N LYS A 131 -5.66 -21.10 9.83
CA LYS A 131 -4.84 -21.95 10.72
C LYS A 131 -3.53 -22.41 10.09
N LYS A 132 -3.40 -22.33 8.76
CA LYS A 132 -2.18 -22.71 8.04
C LYS A 132 -1.19 -21.55 7.94
N ASP A 133 -1.63 -20.31 8.20
CA ASP A 133 -0.80 -19.12 8.17
C ASP A 133 -0.38 -18.69 9.59
N GLU A 134 0.55 -19.45 10.17
CA GLU A 134 1.15 -19.14 11.48
C GLU A 134 1.81 -17.75 11.51
N GLY A 135 2.36 -17.30 10.38
CA GLY A 135 3.05 -16.02 10.28
C GLY A 135 2.14 -14.80 10.49
N SER A 136 0.87 -14.92 10.17
CA SER A 136 -0.11 -13.85 10.36
C SER A 136 -0.83 -13.92 11.71
N ARG A 137 -0.52 -14.91 12.54
CA ARG A 137 -1.15 -15.09 13.85
C ARG A 137 -0.58 -14.13 14.89
N LYS A 138 -1.47 -13.32 15.50
CA LYS A 138 -1.18 -12.50 16.68
C LYS A 138 -1.67 -13.22 17.92
N PHE A 139 -0.76 -13.53 18.83
CA PHE A 139 -1.10 -14.09 20.12
C PHE A 139 -1.53 -12.98 21.08
N ASN A 140 -2.74 -13.08 21.62
CA ASN A 140 -3.32 -12.05 22.49
C ASN A 140 -3.26 -12.40 23.99
N GLY A 141 -2.48 -13.42 24.38
CA GLY A 141 -2.34 -13.92 25.75
C GLY A 141 -3.06 -15.25 25.97
N GLU A 142 -2.77 -15.90 27.10
CA GLU A 142 -3.17 -17.28 27.37
C GLU A 142 -4.69 -17.52 27.38
N ASN A 143 -5.48 -16.53 27.80
CA ASN A 143 -6.93 -16.64 27.94
C ASN A 143 -7.72 -15.96 26.81
N THR A 144 -7.06 -15.49 25.74
CA THR A 144 -7.71 -14.78 24.66
C THR A 144 -7.57 -15.49 23.33
N LYS A 145 -8.59 -15.39 22.46
CA LYS A 145 -8.51 -15.95 21.11
C LYS A 145 -7.47 -15.20 20.30
N SER A 146 -6.56 -15.93 19.65
CA SER A 146 -5.62 -15.35 18.69
C SER A 146 -6.37 -14.65 17.57
N SER A 147 -5.89 -13.48 17.16
CA SER A 147 -6.29 -12.78 15.96
C SER A 147 -5.33 -13.11 14.82
N TYR A 148 -5.71 -12.78 13.60
CA TYR A 148 -4.86 -12.92 12.40
C TYR A 148 -4.74 -11.56 11.74
N MET A 149 -3.51 -11.14 11.46
CA MET A 149 -3.21 -9.80 10.99
C MET A 149 -2.13 -9.82 9.92
N LEU A 150 -2.20 -8.86 9.03
CA LEU A 150 -1.10 -8.46 8.16
C LEU A 150 -0.67 -7.07 8.58
N HIS A 151 0.62 -6.79 8.50
CA HIS A 151 1.17 -5.47 8.67
C HIS A 151 1.38 -4.84 7.29
N ILE A 152 0.88 -3.63 7.08
CA ILE A 152 1.06 -2.87 5.85
C ILE A 152 1.80 -1.57 6.16
N ASN A 153 2.90 -1.33 5.45
CA ASN A 153 3.56 -0.03 5.41
C ASN A 153 3.20 0.64 4.10
N CYS A 154 2.77 1.89 4.15
CA CYS A 154 2.37 2.65 2.98
C CYS A 154 3.19 3.91 2.81
N GLU A 155 3.50 4.23 1.56
CA GLU A 155 4.08 5.51 1.15
C GLU A 155 2.98 6.35 0.49
N TYR A 156 2.70 7.52 1.06
CA TYR A 156 1.60 8.40 0.65
C TYR A 156 2.09 9.79 0.30
N ASP A 157 1.78 10.25 -0.91
CA ASP A 157 2.06 11.62 -1.33
C ASP A 157 1.00 12.58 -0.77
N ILE A 158 1.40 13.34 0.23
CA ILE A 158 0.50 14.24 0.99
C ILE A 158 -0.10 15.34 0.09
N LEU A 159 0.68 15.90 -0.83
CA LEU A 159 0.23 17.01 -1.65
C LEU A 159 -0.65 16.57 -2.83
N ASN A 160 -0.50 15.35 -3.28
CA ASN A 160 -1.21 14.82 -4.43
C ASN A 160 -2.29 13.78 -4.05
N ASP A 161 -2.54 13.59 -2.75
CA ASP A 161 -3.59 12.73 -2.19
C ASP A 161 -3.60 11.33 -2.79
N ARG A 162 -2.44 10.62 -2.75
CA ARG A 162 -2.35 9.27 -3.30
C ARG A 162 -1.30 8.40 -2.65
N TYR A 163 -1.57 7.11 -2.63
CA TYR A 163 -0.58 6.08 -2.34
C TYR A 163 0.38 5.91 -3.51
N ILE A 164 1.67 5.87 -3.21
CA ILE A 164 2.76 5.68 -4.17
C ILE A 164 3.23 4.24 -4.16
N ASP A 165 3.45 3.69 -2.97
CA ASP A 165 3.93 2.32 -2.79
C ASP A 165 3.40 1.72 -1.49
N CYS A 166 3.52 0.41 -1.34
CA CYS A 166 3.25 -0.28 -0.09
C CYS A 166 4.06 -1.56 0.04
N VAL A 167 4.30 -1.97 1.30
CA VAL A 167 4.88 -3.26 1.67
C VAL A 167 3.92 -3.98 2.60
N VAL A 168 3.51 -5.18 2.24
CA VAL A 168 2.65 -6.03 3.07
C VAL A 168 3.48 -7.17 3.65
N GLN A 169 3.45 -7.31 4.97
CA GLN A 169 4.22 -8.28 5.73
C GLN A 169 3.29 -9.14 6.58
N LYS A 170 3.71 -10.36 6.90
CA LYS A 170 3.04 -11.16 7.93
C LYS A 170 3.31 -10.55 9.30
N TYR A 171 2.35 -10.66 10.21
CA TYR A 171 2.42 -10.02 11.53
C TYR A 171 3.71 -10.32 12.30
N ASN A 172 4.17 -11.59 12.29
CA ASN A 172 5.39 -11.98 13.00
C ASN A 172 6.70 -11.66 12.25
N GLN A 173 6.61 -11.10 11.05
CA GLN A 173 7.72 -10.71 10.18
C GLN A 173 7.70 -9.21 9.88
N GLN A 174 6.93 -8.44 10.66
CA GLN A 174 6.84 -6.99 10.48
C GLN A 174 8.20 -6.33 10.77
N ASP A 175 8.62 -5.50 9.83
CA ASP A 175 9.83 -4.67 9.94
C ASP A 175 9.59 -3.38 9.17
N GLU A 176 9.21 -2.33 9.90
CA GLU A 176 8.90 -1.02 9.33
C GLU A 176 10.15 -0.35 8.74
N ASN A 177 11.32 -0.57 9.35
CA ASN A 177 12.57 0.00 8.85
C ASN A 177 12.94 -0.63 7.50
N ALA A 178 12.90 -1.95 7.39
CA ALA A 178 13.11 -2.64 6.12
C ALA A 178 12.07 -2.26 5.07
N ALA A 179 10.82 -2.01 5.47
CA ALA A 179 9.77 -1.57 4.56
C ALA A 179 10.03 -0.17 4.00
N LEU A 180 10.45 0.80 4.83
CA LEU A 180 10.82 2.14 4.39
C LEU A 180 11.99 2.09 3.41
N VAL A 181 13.04 1.33 3.73
CA VAL A 181 14.20 1.15 2.84
C VAL A 181 13.75 0.57 1.49
N ALA A 182 12.96 -0.50 1.51
CA ALA A 182 12.47 -1.14 0.29
C ALA A 182 11.59 -0.22 -0.58
N MET A 183 10.75 0.63 0.04
CA MET A 183 9.94 1.61 -0.70
C MET A 183 10.82 2.73 -1.27
N SER A 184 11.77 3.26 -0.49
CA SER A 184 12.70 4.29 -0.97
C SER A 184 13.58 3.81 -2.14
N ASP A 185 14.01 2.55 -2.14
CA ASP A 185 14.79 1.94 -3.24
C ASP A 185 13.97 1.83 -4.53
N ARG A 186 12.68 1.55 -4.40
CA ARG A 186 11.76 1.46 -5.54
C ARG A 186 11.30 2.82 -6.04
N TYR A 187 11.36 3.85 -5.22
CA TYR A 187 10.94 5.19 -5.60
C TYR A 187 11.83 5.76 -6.70
N LYS A 188 11.24 6.08 -7.85
CA LYS A 188 11.93 6.63 -9.03
C LYS A 188 11.37 7.99 -9.45
N GLY A 189 10.70 8.68 -8.52
CA GLY A 189 10.17 10.02 -8.75
C GLY A 189 11.19 11.13 -8.50
N ASP A 190 10.67 12.36 -8.44
CA ASP A 190 11.46 13.56 -8.12
C ASP A 190 12.02 13.50 -6.70
N LYS A 191 12.93 14.42 -6.37
CA LYS A 191 13.43 14.58 -5.01
C LYS A 191 12.28 14.66 -4.00
N ALA A 192 12.40 13.96 -2.89
CA ALA A 192 11.36 13.86 -1.88
C ALA A 192 11.87 14.24 -0.49
N ILE A 193 10.93 14.62 0.37
CA ILE A 193 11.09 14.67 1.82
C ILE A 193 10.24 13.52 2.37
N PHE A 194 10.88 12.51 2.91
CA PHE A 194 10.21 11.40 3.60
C PHE A 194 9.83 11.83 5.00
N ILE A 195 8.55 11.69 5.35
CA ILE A 195 7.98 12.09 6.62
C ILE A 195 7.53 10.83 7.34
N ALA A 196 8.09 10.56 8.51
CA ALA A 196 7.81 9.36 9.25
C ALA A 196 7.81 9.61 10.77
N ASP A 197 7.20 8.70 11.51
CA ASP A 197 7.14 8.77 12.96
C ASP A 197 8.47 8.31 13.63
N ARG A 198 8.49 8.30 14.96
CA ARG A 198 9.67 7.97 15.77
C ARG A 198 10.14 6.52 15.65
N TYR A 199 9.30 5.59 15.16
CA TYR A 199 9.73 4.21 14.96
C TYR A 199 10.70 4.06 13.80
N TYR A 200 10.62 4.96 12.83
CA TYR A 200 11.55 5.02 11.69
C TYR A 200 12.84 5.80 11.99
N ALA A 201 13.03 6.34 13.21
CA ALA A 201 14.21 7.09 13.61
C ALA A 201 15.41 6.16 13.84
N ALA A 202 15.92 5.57 12.76
CA ALA A 202 17.11 4.75 12.72
C ALA A 202 18.16 5.38 11.80
N TYR A 203 19.45 5.31 12.21
CA TYR A 203 20.55 5.87 11.44
C TYR A 203 20.59 5.31 10.01
N ASN A 204 20.42 4.00 9.87
CA ASN A 204 20.39 3.33 8.57
C ASN A 204 19.32 3.89 7.63
N ASN A 205 18.12 4.19 8.14
CA ASN A 205 17.05 4.78 7.33
C ASN A 205 17.43 6.17 6.81
N MET A 206 18.01 6.99 7.69
CA MET A 206 18.43 8.35 7.35
C MET A 206 19.58 8.34 6.33
N ALA A 207 20.57 7.47 6.54
CA ALA A 207 21.69 7.29 5.61
C ALA A 207 21.19 6.86 4.23
N HIS A 208 20.30 5.87 4.19
CA HIS A 208 19.75 5.32 2.94
C HIS A 208 18.98 6.38 2.14
N LEU A 209 18.10 7.13 2.80
CA LEU A 209 17.37 8.23 2.18
C LEU A 209 18.31 9.33 1.64
N LYS A 210 19.35 9.67 2.40
CA LYS A 210 20.36 10.66 2.00
C LYS A 210 21.18 10.19 0.80
N GLU A 211 21.59 8.93 0.76
CA GLU A 211 22.31 8.33 -0.36
C GLU A 211 21.50 8.36 -1.67
N HIS A 212 20.18 8.22 -1.58
CA HIS A 212 19.27 8.37 -2.71
C HIS A 212 18.94 9.84 -3.07
N GLY A 213 19.57 10.81 -2.40
CA GLY A 213 19.38 12.23 -2.66
C GLY A 213 18.06 12.80 -2.12
N HIS A 214 17.41 12.09 -1.21
CA HIS A 214 16.19 12.53 -0.54
C HIS A 214 16.50 13.24 0.78
N LYS A 215 15.51 13.97 1.27
CA LYS A 215 15.48 14.53 2.62
C LYS A 215 14.52 13.74 3.48
N TYR A 216 14.60 13.92 4.78
CA TYR A 216 13.68 13.30 5.72
C TYR A 216 13.27 14.28 6.82
N LEU A 217 12.06 14.06 7.35
CA LEU A 217 11.51 14.69 8.54
C LEU A 217 10.98 13.57 9.41
N ILE A 218 11.78 13.13 10.38
CA ILE A 218 11.46 11.99 11.25
C ILE A 218 11.41 12.49 12.68
N ARG A 219 10.29 12.24 13.37
CA ARG A 219 10.18 12.54 14.79
C ARG A 219 11.17 11.69 15.56
N SER A 220 12.02 12.30 16.37
CA SER A 220 12.93 11.54 17.23
C SER A 220 12.20 10.92 18.41
N LYS A 221 12.73 9.81 18.94
CA LYS A 221 12.40 9.29 20.26
C LYS A 221 12.87 10.28 21.30
N ASP A 222 12.32 10.19 22.52
CA ASP A 222 12.79 10.97 23.65
C ASP A 222 14.33 10.93 23.73
N ILE A 223 14.94 12.11 23.79
CA ILE A 223 16.40 12.25 23.82
C ILE A 223 17.03 11.52 25.00
N ASN A 224 16.31 11.36 26.10
CA ASN A 224 16.73 10.58 27.27
C ASN A 224 16.47 9.07 27.15
N GLY A 225 15.73 8.63 26.11
CA GLY A 225 15.44 7.24 25.87
C GLY A 225 16.70 6.40 25.56
N ALA A 226 16.76 5.19 26.08
CA ALA A 226 17.92 4.30 25.92
C ALA A 226 18.30 4.03 24.44
N THR A 227 17.31 4.09 23.53
CA THR A 227 17.46 3.82 22.10
C THR A 227 17.43 5.08 21.22
N SER A 228 17.54 6.27 21.82
CA SER A 228 17.57 7.52 21.06
C SER A 228 18.92 7.70 20.39
N ILE A 229 18.92 7.91 19.07
CA ILE A 229 20.15 8.21 18.29
C ILE A 229 20.74 9.59 18.68
N LEU A 230 19.94 10.47 19.32
CA LEU A 230 20.33 11.81 19.71
C LEU A 230 20.74 11.92 21.17
N LYS A 231 20.70 10.83 21.95
CA LYS A 231 20.96 10.85 23.39
C LYS A 231 22.27 11.53 23.78
N ASN A 232 23.31 11.29 23.04
CA ASN A 232 24.65 11.84 23.34
C ASN A 232 24.80 13.31 22.96
N TYR A 233 23.99 13.79 21.99
CA TYR A 233 24.06 15.17 21.50
C TYR A 233 23.36 16.16 22.40
N PHE A 234 22.30 15.74 23.08
CA PHE A 234 21.46 16.61 23.89
C PHE A 234 21.61 16.40 25.39
N LYS A 235 22.60 15.60 25.79
CA LYS A 235 22.88 15.33 27.20
C LYS A 235 23.16 16.63 27.96
N GLY A 236 22.30 16.95 28.92
CA GLY A 236 22.43 18.15 29.75
C GLY A 236 21.85 19.44 29.12
N LYS A 237 21.15 19.36 27.99
CA LYS A 237 20.40 20.50 27.44
C LYS A 237 18.97 20.47 27.94
N GLU A 238 18.48 21.64 28.37
CA GLU A 238 17.12 21.87 28.85
C GLU A 238 16.46 22.99 28.06
N GLY A 239 15.14 22.91 27.87
CA GLY A 239 14.36 23.92 27.16
C GLY A 239 14.15 23.61 25.67
N GLU A 240 13.64 24.62 24.95
CA GLU A 240 13.44 24.53 23.48
C GLU A 240 14.70 25.06 22.79
N PHE A 241 15.18 24.32 21.79
CA PHE A 241 16.33 24.69 20.97
C PHE A 241 16.19 24.20 19.55
N ASP A 242 16.80 24.92 18.61
CA ASP A 242 16.91 24.56 17.19
C ASP A 242 18.40 24.62 16.81
N GLU A 243 19.00 23.49 16.52
CA GLU A 243 20.44 23.35 16.29
C GLU A 243 20.73 22.39 15.14
N ASP A 244 21.70 22.76 14.31
CA ASP A 244 22.28 21.87 13.33
C ASP A 244 23.29 20.94 14.02
N VAL A 245 23.08 19.63 13.90
CA VAL A 245 23.99 18.60 14.44
C VAL A 245 24.47 17.67 13.33
N SER A 246 25.75 17.32 13.37
CA SER A 246 26.31 16.29 12.48
C SER A 246 26.43 14.99 13.25
N ILE A 247 25.81 13.94 12.71
CA ILE A 247 25.91 12.58 13.23
C ILE A 247 26.91 11.84 12.35
N ILE A 248 28.01 11.44 12.94
CA ILE A 248 29.11 10.71 12.28
C ILE A 248 29.01 9.23 12.69
#